data_14678e1ef0eb52ee1e9774988e5a3108
#
_entry.id   14678e1ef0eb52ee1e9774988e5a3108
#
_cell.length_a   1.000
_cell.length_b   1.000
_cell.length_c   1.000
_cell.angle_alpha   90.00
_cell.angle_beta   90.00
_cell.angle_gamma   90.00
#
_symmetry.space_group_name_H-M   'P 1'
#
loop_
_entity.id
_entity.type
_entity.pdbx_description
1 polymer ?
#
loop_
_entity_poly.entity_id
_entity_poly.type
_entity_poly.pdbx_seq_one_letter_code
_entity_poly.pdbx_strand_id
1 'polypeptide(L)'
;YPRKATGPDLSQIMMGGEGGFGVLTHVTLKVFRHMPETIRRFSFMFRDWETAQAAAREMMQCEAGHPSVFRLSDPEETGIMLRLYGVDETPLMHLFKLRGFKEGEMCLYLGFTNGEKGFSKNCAKVMKQVAHRFGGMSLTGYVTKGWEKGRFNDPYMRDTMQDFGIVTDTMECSVNWSNMSRVHAEVRAYCKSRPNTICMTHMSHV
;
A
#
# COMPACT_ATOMS: atom_id res chain seq x y z
N TYR A 1 26.11 12.95 -3.87
CA TYR A 1 25.69 13.95 -2.88
C TYR A 1 24.18 13.87 -2.68
N PRO A 2 23.68 13.88 -1.44
CA PRO A 2 22.24 13.68 -1.18
C PRO A 2 21.34 14.88 -1.59
N ARG A 3 21.96 16.02 -1.86
CA ARG A 3 21.27 17.22 -2.39
C ARG A 3 22.20 17.99 -3.31
N LYS A 4 21.67 18.47 -4.42
CA LYS A 4 22.36 19.33 -5.39
C LYS A 4 21.55 20.60 -5.58
N ALA A 5 22.24 21.74 -5.56
CA ALA A 5 21.64 23.06 -5.80
C ALA A 5 21.91 23.58 -7.22
N THR A 6 22.63 22.81 -8.05
CA THR A 6 23.09 23.24 -9.36
C THR A 6 22.70 22.26 -10.46
N GLY A 7 22.09 22.76 -11.51
CA GLY A 7 21.74 22.00 -12.71
C GLY A 7 20.66 20.92 -12.51
N PRO A 8 20.35 20.15 -13.56
CA PRO A 8 19.43 19.02 -13.47
C PRO A 8 20.01 17.93 -12.57
N ASP A 9 19.17 17.31 -11.73
CA ASP A 9 19.56 16.15 -10.95
C ASP A 9 19.53 14.89 -11.83
N LEU A 10 20.70 14.50 -12.32
CA LEU A 10 20.85 13.31 -13.16
C LEU A 10 20.42 12.02 -12.48
N SER A 11 20.47 11.96 -11.14
CA SER A 11 19.97 10.80 -10.41
C SER A 11 18.46 10.61 -10.61
N GLN A 12 17.70 11.72 -10.69
CA GLN A 12 16.26 11.69 -10.97
C GLN A 12 15.95 11.24 -12.41
N ILE A 13 16.82 11.54 -13.36
CA ILE A 13 16.67 11.09 -14.75
C ILE A 13 16.92 9.58 -14.87
N MET A 14 17.88 9.06 -14.11
CA MET A 14 18.25 7.64 -14.13
C MET A 14 17.25 6.76 -13.38
N MET A 15 16.59 7.30 -12.32
CA MET A 15 15.58 6.57 -11.57
C MET A 15 14.32 6.36 -12.43
N GLY A 16 13.82 5.13 -12.48
CA GLY A 16 12.69 4.76 -13.32
C GLY A 16 12.98 4.69 -14.82
N GLY A 17 14.24 4.85 -15.24
CA GLY A 17 14.63 4.80 -16.63
C GLY A 17 14.62 3.41 -17.29
N GLU A 18 14.44 2.34 -16.50
CA GLU A 18 14.31 0.94 -16.97
C GLU A 18 15.39 0.51 -17.99
N GLY A 19 16.60 1.05 -17.83
CA GLY A 19 17.71 0.81 -18.75
C GLY A 19 17.73 1.70 -20.00
N GLY A 20 16.72 2.55 -20.22
CA GLY A 20 16.62 3.44 -21.39
C GLY A 20 17.71 4.52 -21.44
N PHE A 21 18.23 4.95 -20.29
CA PHE A 21 19.24 6.00 -20.19
C PHE A 21 20.63 5.50 -19.78
N GLY A 22 20.74 4.24 -19.41
CA GLY A 22 22.01 3.65 -19.01
C GLY A 22 21.86 2.47 -18.07
N VAL A 23 23.00 1.93 -17.65
CA VAL A 23 23.08 0.80 -16.70
C VAL A 23 23.61 1.31 -15.37
N LEU A 24 22.83 1.11 -14.29
CA LEU A 24 23.24 1.41 -12.93
C LEU A 24 24.19 0.32 -12.42
N THR A 25 25.45 0.66 -12.19
CA THR A 25 26.49 -0.27 -11.68
C THR A 25 26.72 -0.12 -10.18
N HIS A 26 26.55 1.08 -9.66
CA HIS A 26 26.76 1.39 -8.25
C HIS A 26 25.71 2.39 -7.76
N VAL A 27 25.22 2.16 -6.53
CA VAL A 27 24.26 3.05 -5.87
C VAL A 27 24.73 3.34 -4.46
N THR A 28 24.68 4.61 -4.06
CA THR A 28 24.89 5.03 -2.67
C THR A 28 23.54 5.42 -2.08
N LEU A 29 23.08 4.68 -1.05
CA LEU A 29 21.80 4.89 -0.41
C LEU A 29 21.97 5.50 0.99
N LYS A 30 21.06 6.40 1.33
CA LYS A 30 20.85 6.80 2.72
C LYS A 30 20.03 5.71 3.41
N VAL A 31 20.58 5.13 4.47
CA VAL A 31 19.91 4.08 5.25
C VAL A 31 19.58 4.58 6.65
N PHE A 32 18.66 3.89 7.29
CA PHE A 32 18.27 4.12 8.67
C PHE A 32 18.75 2.96 9.55
N ARG A 33 18.91 3.26 10.84
CA ARG A 33 19.28 2.24 11.83
C ARG A 33 18.22 1.14 11.86
N HIS A 34 18.66 -0.12 11.81
CA HIS A 34 17.77 -1.26 12.01
C HIS A 34 17.35 -1.37 13.47
N MET A 35 16.05 -1.24 13.75
CA MET A 35 15.49 -1.20 15.11
C MET A 35 14.23 -2.09 15.19
N PRO A 36 14.37 -3.42 15.03
CA PRO A 36 13.23 -4.33 14.94
C PRO A 36 12.38 -4.37 16.22
N GLU A 37 12.97 -4.06 17.37
CA GLU A 37 12.31 -4.05 18.68
C GLU A 37 11.30 -2.89 18.83
N THR A 38 11.45 -1.84 18.02
CA THR A 38 10.57 -0.66 18.07
C THR A 38 9.48 -0.69 17.00
N ILE A 39 9.47 -1.67 16.11
CA ILE A 39 8.45 -1.78 15.07
C ILE A 39 7.06 -1.93 15.69
N ARG A 40 6.11 -1.10 15.24
CA ARG A 40 4.71 -1.16 15.60
C ARG A 40 3.88 -1.35 14.35
N ARG A 41 3.33 -2.56 14.19
CA ARG A 41 2.50 -2.94 13.05
C ARG A 41 1.04 -2.63 13.32
N PHE A 42 0.33 -2.20 12.31
CA PHE A 42 -1.11 -1.95 12.34
C PHE A 42 -1.74 -2.33 11.01
N SER A 43 -2.99 -2.71 11.07
CA SER A 43 -3.83 -2.89 9.88
C SER A 43 -5.28 -2.58 10.21
N PHE A 44 -5.98 -2.07 9.22
CA PHE A 44 -7.37 -1.64 9.33
C PHE A 44 -8.14 -2.09 8.11
N MET A 45 -9.41 -2.44 8.30
CA MET A 45 -10.36 -2.66 7.23
C MET A 45 -11.33 -1.48 7.17
N PHE A 46 -11.48 -0.86 6.01
CA PHE A 46 -12.47 0.18 5.73
C PHE A 46 -13.60 -0.38 4.87
N ARG A 47 -14.79 0.23 4.95
CA ARG A 47 -15.98 -0.26 4.24
C ARG A 47 -15.97 0.03 2.77
N ASP A 48 -15.33 1.13 2.37
CA ASP A 48 -15.31 1.63 1.00
C ASP A 48 -14.02 2.41 0.71
N TRP A 49 -13.79 2.64 -0.57
CA TRP A 49 -12.59 3.28 -1.07
C TRP A 49 -12.50 4.77 -0.70
N GLU A 50 -13.61 5.50 -0.72
CA GLU A 50 -13.63 6.94 -0.43
C GLU A 50 -13.26 7.19 1.03
N THR A 51 -13.90 6.47 1.94
CA THR A 51 -13.57 6.53 3.38
C THR A 51 -12.13 6.13 3.66
N ALA A 52 -11.64 5.09 2.98
CA ALA A 52 -10.27 4.62 3.14
C ALA A 52 -9.24 5.65 2.65
N GLN A 53 -9.49 6.31 1.51
CA GLN A 53 -8.64 7.40 1.00
C GLN A 53 -8.63 8.60 1.95
N ALA A 54 -9.81 9.02 2.44
CA ALA A 54 -9.90 10.14 3.37
C ALA A 54 -9.13 9.85 4.67
N ALA A 55 -9.24 8.63 5.19
CA ALA A 55 -8.46 8.19 6.34
C ALA A 55 -6.95 8.19 6.06
N ALA A 56 -6.53 7.65 4.93
CA ALA A 56 -5.13 7.63 4.53
C ALA A 56 -4.55 9.04 4.40
N ARG A 57 -5.28 9.95 3.76
CA ARG A 57 -4.90 11.36 3.65
C ARG A 57 -4.71 11.99 5.02
N GLU A 58 -5.68 11.85 5.92
CA GLU A 58 -5.60 12.39 7.28
C GLU A 58 -4.41 11.79 8.04
N MET A 59 -4.15 10.49 7.91
CA MET A 59 -2.99 9.83 8.53
C MET A 59 -1.66 10.43 8.08
N MET A 60 -1.56 10.82 6.81
CA MET A 60 -0.34 11.40 6.25
C MET A 60 -0.19 12.89 6.55
N GLN A 61 -1.29 13.58 6.88
CA GLN A 61 -1.31 15.03 7.13
C GLN A 61 -1.48 15.43 8.61
N CYS A 62 -1.58 14.46 9.52
CA CYS A 62 -1.88 14.73 10.95
C CYS A 62 -0.68 15.15 11.80
N GLU A 63 0.46 15.45 11.21
CA GLU A 63 1.70 15.93 11.89
C GLU A 63 2.25 14.96 12.97
N ALA A 64 1.78 13.71 13.01
CA ALA A 64 2.25 12.71 13.98
C ALA A 64 3.51 11.95 13.51
N GLY A 65 4.06 12.37 12.39
CA GLY A 65 5.11 11.67 11.65
C GLY A 65 4.54 10.59 10.72
N HIS A 66 5.33 10.24 9.73
CA HIS A 66 4.94 9.25 8.73
C HIS A 66 5.27 7.83 9.19
N PRO A 67 4.42 6.84 8.91
CA PRO A 67 4.79 5.44 9.07
C PRO A 67 5.94 5.09 8.12
N SER A 68 6.76 4.12 8.51
CA SER A 68 7.87 3.64 7.65
C SER A 68 7.38 2.91 6.41
N VAL A 69 6.20 2.33 6.51
CA VAL A 69 5.45 1.72 5.42
C VAL A 69 3.97 1.98 5.65
N PHE A 70 3.30 2.38 4.60
CA PHE A 70 1.86 2.33 4.52
C PHE A 70 1.44 1.77 3.15
N ARG A 71 0.34 1.08 3.11
CA ARG A 71 -0.27 0.56 1.90
C ARG A 71 -1.78 0.51 2.09
N LEU A 72 -2.50 1.18 1.23
CA LEU A 72 -3.95 1.10 1.13
C LEU A 72 -4.31 0.39 -0.18
N SER A 73 -4.90 -0.78 -0.07
CA SER A 73 -5.38 -1.58 -1.20
C SER A 73 -6.81 -1.24 -1.53
N ASP A 74 -7.12 -1.10 -2.81
CA ASP A 74 -8.49 -0.88 -3.31
C ASP A 74 -9.36 -2.15 -3.12
N PRO A 75 -10.67 -2.08 -3.41
CA PRO A 75 -11.56 -3.22 -3.20
C PRO A 75 -11.19 -4.47 -3.99
N GLU A 76 -10.70 -4.32 -5.23
CA GLU A 76 -10.35 -5.46 -6.07
C GLU A 76 -9.06 -6.14 -5.57
N GLU A 77 -8.04 -5.35 -5.23
CA GLU A 77 -6.82 -5.88 -4.62
C GLU A 77 -7.12 -6.52 -3.27
N THR A 78 -7.91 -5.85 -2.42
CA THR A 78 -8.30 -6.38 -1.11
C THR A 78 -9.02 -7.73 -1.25
N GLY A 79 -9.98 -7.84 -2.18
CA GLY A 79 -10.71 -9.08 -2.42
C GLY A 79 -9.81 -10.22 -2.86
N ILE A 80 -8.84 -9.95 -3.75
CA ILE A 80 -7.87 -10.94 -4.20
C ILE A 80 -6.94 -11.37 -3.06
N MET A 81 -6.46 -10.42 -2.26
CA MET A 81 -5.63 -10.72 -1.10
C MET A 81 -6.36 -11.59 -0.07
N LEU A 82 -7.62 -11.29 0.22
CA LEU A 82 -8.43 -12.10 1.13
C LEU A 82 -8.56 -13.55 0.65
N ARG A 83 -8.75 -13.77 -0.65
CA ARG A 83 -8.79 -15.11 -1.26
C ARG A 83 -7.44 -15.82 -1.23
N LEU A 84 -6.37 -15.15 -1.63
CA LEU A 84 -5.02 -15.73 -1.63
C LEU A 84 -4.56 -16.19 -0.25
N TYR A 85 -4.99 -15.50 0.80
CA TYR A 85 -4.70 -15.87 2.19
C TYR A 85 -5.79 -16.77 2.81
N GLY A 86 -6.80 -17.20 2.05
CA GLY A 86 -7.88 -18.07 2.52
C GLY A 86 -8.75 -17.44 3.61
N VAL A 87 -8.82 -16.11 3.67
CA VAL A 87 -9.59 -15.38 4.69
C VAL A 87 -11.08 -15.39 4.35
N ASP A 88 -11.43 -15.42 3.08
CA ASP A 88 -12.80 -15.44 2.55
C ASP A 88 -13.61 -16.66 3.02
N GLU A 89 -12.96 -17.77 3.31
CA GLU A 89 -13.58 -18.99 3.83
C GLU A 89 -13.63 -19.07 5.37
N THR A 90 -13.16 -18.01 6.06
CA THR A 90 -13.07 -18.00 7.52
C THR A 90 -14.27 -17.34 8.21
N PRO A 91 -14.51 -17.62 9.51
CA PRO A 91 -15.51 -16.88 10.32
C PRO A 91 -15.28 -15.37 10.36
N LEU A 92 -14.07 -14.89 10.03
CA LEU A 92 -13.76 -13.47 9.98
C LEU A 92 -14.60 -12.74 8.91
N MET A 93 -14.90 -13.39 7.79
CA MET A 93 -15.80 -12.83 6.77
C MET A 93 -17.22 -12.64 7.28
N HIS A 94 -17.72 -13.56 8.12
CA HIS A 94 -19.02 -13.37 8.77
C HIS A 94 -19.02 -12.17 9.72
N LEU A 95 -17.92 -11.99 10.46
CA LEU A 95 -17.76 -10.84 11.34
C LEU A 95 -17.74 -9.52 10.53
N PHE A 96 -17.06 -9.48 9.38
CA PHE A 96 -17.09 -8.32 8.51
C PHE A 96 -18.51 -8.02 8.04
N LYS A 97 -19.24 -9.01 7.55
CA LYS A 97 -20.63 -8.86 7.09
C LYS A 97 -21.56 -8.34 8.21
N LEU A 98 -21.45 -8.90 9.42
CA LEU A 98 -22.20 -8.45 10.59
C LEU A 98 -21.89 -6.99 10.99
N ARG A 99 -20.72 -6.49 10.68
CA ARG A 99 -20.29 -5.12 10.95
C ARG A 99 -20.56 -4.17 9.76
N GLY A 100 -21.26 -4.62 8.74
CA GLY A 100 -21.65 -3.83 7.59
C GLY A 100 -20.56 -3.63 6.53
N PHE A 101 -19.53 -4.48 6.55
CA PHE A 101 -18.56 -4.54 5.46
C PHE A 101 -19.12 -5.42 4.35
N LYS A 102 -19.03 -4.94 3.12
CA LYS A 102 -19.50 -5.68 1.95
C LYS A 102 -18.33 -6.20 1.14
N GLU A 103 -18.45 -7.45 0.72
CA GLU A 103 -17.49 -8.07 -0.18
C GLU A 103 -17.41 -7.28 -1.49
N GLY A 104 -16.21 -7.04 -2.00
CA GLY A 104 -15.99 -6.23 -3.19
C GLY A 104 -16.00 -4.71 -2.97
N GLU A 105 -16.33 -4.22 -1.76
CA GLU A 105 -16.24 -2.79 -1.40
C GLU A 105 -15.13 -2.51 -0.38
N MET A 106 -14.72 -3.51 0.42
CA MET A 106 -13.75 -3.38 1.50
C MET A 106 -12.35 -3.01 1.01
N CYS A 107 -11.68 -2.16 1.79
CA CYS A 107 -10.31 -1.71 1.54
C CYS A 107 -9.41 -2.03 2.72
N LEU A 108 -8.30 -2.72 2.46
CA LEU A 108 -7.30 -3.06 3.47
C LEU A 108 -6.22 -1.97 3.53
N TYR A 109 -6.07 -1.38 4.69
CA TYR A 109 -4.91 -0.56 5.02
C TYR A 109 -3.96 -1.35 5.91
N LEU A 110 -2.69 -1.38 5.55
CA LEU A 110 -1.65 -1.98 6.37
C LEU A 110 -0.41 -1.09 6.43
N GLY A 111 0.35 -1.21 7.51
CA GLY A 111 1.58 -0.45 7.66
C GLY A 111 2.28 -0.74 8.97
N PHE A 112 3.44 -0.12 9.10
CA PHE A 112 4.18 -0.13 10.35
C PHE A 112 5.00 1.15 10.53
N THR A 113 5.30 1.46 11.77
CA THR A 113 6.25 2.50 12.15
C THR A 113 7.52 1.86 12.67
N ASN A 114 8.64 2.51 12.46
CA ASN A 114 9.94 2.14 13.00
C ASN A 114 10.73 3.42 13.35
N GLY A 115 11.67 3.32 14.27
CA GLY A 115 12.48 4.45 14.72
C GLY A 115 12.61 4.51 16.24
N GLU A 116 12.79 5.69 16.81
CA GLU A 116 12.82 5.86 18.25
C GLU A 116 11.52 5.33 18.89
N LYS A 117 11.63 4.73 20.07
CA LYS A 117 10.53 4.02 20.73
C LYS A 117 9.29 4.87 20.99
N GLY A 118 9.50 6.12 21.45
CA GLY A 118 8.42 7.07 21.70
C GLY A 118 7.73 7.49 20.41
N PHE A 119 8.51 7.81 19.38
CA PHE A 119 8.01 8.12 18.04
C PHE A 119 7.15 6.97 17.48
N SER A 120 7.70 5.76 17.42
CA SER A 120 6.98 4.60 16.87
C SER A 120 5.68 4.33 17.60
N LYS A 121 5.69 4.42 18.94
CA LYS A 121 4.50 4.23 19.77
C LYS A 121 3.44 5.31 19.51
N ASN A 122 3.85 6.57 19.45
CA ASN A 122 2.94 7.69 19.22
C ASN A 122 2.34 7.64 17.81
N CYS A 123 3.17 7.47 16.80
CA CYS A 123 2.71 7.39 15.41
C CYS A 123 1.69 6.25 15.23
N ALA A 124 1.98 5.03 15.68
CA ALA A 124 1.03 3.92 15.62
C ALA A 124 -0.28 4.18 16.38
N LYS A 125 -0.21 4.87 17.53
CA LYS A 125 -1.40 5.29 18.28
C LYS A 125 -2.26 6.25 17.47
N VAL A 126 -1.65 7.27 16.87
CA VAL A 126 -2.37 8.26 16.06
C VAL A 126 -2.96 7.63 14.82
N MET A 127 -2.21 6.78 14.09
CA MET A 127 -2.75 6.03 12.94
C MET A 127 -4.03 5.27 13.32
N LYS A 128 -4.02 4.59 14.48
CA LYS A 128 -5.19 3.87 15.00
C LYS A 128 -6.36 4.81 15.34
N GLN A 129 -6.08 5.96 15.96
CA GLN A 129 -7.12 6.95 16.29
C GLN A 129 -7.77 7.52 15.03
N VAL A 130 -6.96 7.86 14.03
CA VAL A 130 -7.48 8.33 12.74
C VAL A 130 -8.31 7.25 12.08
N ALA A 131 -7.80 6.02 11.96
CA ALA A 131 -8.56 4.92 11.36
C ALA A 131 -9.94 4.77 12.00
N HIS A 132 -10.04 4.80 13.33
CA HIS A 132 -11.30 4.65 14.05
C HIS A 132 -12.26 5.84 13.79
N ARG A 133 -11.76 7.08 13.69
CA ARG A 133 -12.61 8.24 13.34
C ARG A 133 -13.29 8.07 11.98
N PHE A 134 -12.63 7.40 11.05
CA PHE A 134 -13.16 7.09 9.72
C PHE A 134 -13.86 5.72 9.66
N GLY A 135 -14.23 5.14 10.80
CA GLY A 135 -14.95 3.87 10.86
C GLY A 135 -14.13 2.64 10.48
N GLY A 136 -12.81 2.77 10.41
CA GLY A 136 -11.91 1.66 10.15
C GLY A 136 -11.89 0.68 11.31
N MET A 137 -12.07 -0.60 11.00
CA MET A 137 -11.98 -1.69 11.96
C MET A 137 -10.52 -2.13 12.11
N SER A 138 -10.00 -2.06 13.33
CA SER A 138 -8.66 -2.59 13.60
C SER A 138 -8.63 -4.10 13.39
N LEU A 139 -7.68 -4.52 12.57
CA LEU A 139 -7.19 -5.89 12.51
C LEU A 139 -5.96 -6.02 13.40
N THR A 140 -5.40 -7.21 13.48
CA THR A 140 -4.17 -7.40 14.24
C THR A 140 -2.94 -7.02 13.41
N GLY A 141 -1.84 -6.64 14.06
CA GLY A 141 -0.55 -6.44 13.37
C GLY A 141 -0.01 -7.71 12.67
N TYR A 142 -0.69 -8.84 12.87
CA TYR A 142 -0.38 -10.10 12.20
C TYR A 142 -0.59 -10.02 10.69
N VAL A 143 -1.62 -9.32 10.23
CA VAL A 143 -1.89 -9.09 8.79
C VAL A 143 -0.70 -8.39 8.13
N THR A 144 -0.25 -7.27 8.71
CA THR A 144 0.94 -6.55 8.24
C THR A 144 2.20 -7.41 8.29
N LYS A 145 2.37 -8.22 9.35
CA LYS A 145 3.53 -9.12 9.49
C LYS A 145 3.51 -10.23 8.42
N GLY A 146 2.34 -10.74 8.06
CA GLY A 146 2.16 -11.70 6.98
C GLY A 146 2.58 -11.10 5.64
N TRP A 147 2.06 -9.94 5.31
CA TRP A 147 2.45 -9.20 4.11
C TRP A 147 3.96 -8.88 4.08
N GLU A 148 4.54 -8.40 5.18
CA GLU A 148 5.97 -8.08 5.29
C GLU A 148 6.86 -9.29 4.98
N LYS A 149 6.44 -10.50 5.36
CA LYS A 149 7.15 -11.73 5.04
C LYS A 149 6.98 -12.15 3.58
N GLY A 150 5.79 -11.97 3.01
CA GLY A 150 5.44 -12.41 1.67
C GLY A 150 5.89 -11.48 0.56
N ARG A 151 6.02 -10.19 0.81
CA ARG A 151 6.22 -9.15 -0.22
C ARG A 151 7.43 -9.35 -1.15
N PHE A 152 8.42 -10.11 -0.72
CA PHE A 152 9.62 -10.41 -1.53
C PHE A 152 9.43 -11.63 -2.44
N ASN A 153 8.32 -12.37 -2.28
CA ASN A 153 8.00 -13.53 -3.12
C ASN A 153 7.11 -13.15 -4.31
N ASP A 154 6.46 -11.99 -4.27
CA ASP A 154 5.52 -11.53 -5.29
C ASP A 154 6.12 -11.52 -6.72
N PRO A 155 7.40 -11.11 -6.94
CA PRO A 155 7.99 -11.16 -8.29
C PRO A 155 8.02 -12.55 -8.93
N TYR A 156 8.18 -13.60 -8.14
CA TYR A 156 8.21 -14.99 -8.65
C TYR A 156 6.82 -15.49 -9.08
N MET A 157 5.75 -14.95 -8.49
CA MET A 157 4.39 -15.28 -8.86
C MET A 157 4.08 -14.84 -10.30
N ARG A 158 4.70 -13.75 -10.77
CA ARG A 158 4.54 -13.24 -12.13
C ARG A 158 4.95 -14.29 -13.18
N ASP A 159 6.11 -14.93 -12.99
CA ASP A 159 6.60 -15.95 -13.90
C ASP A 159 5.64 -17.14 -13.94
N THR A 160 5.18 -17.61 -12.79
CA THR A 160 4.20 -18.68 -12.68
C THR A 160 2.88 -18.33 -13.38
N MET A 161 2.39 -17.10 -13.27
CA MET A 161 1.16 -16.67 -13.93
C MET A 161 1.26 -16.73 -15.46
N GLN A 162 2.45 -16.44 -16.02
CA GLN A 162 2.67 -16.49 -17.46
C GLN A 162 2.49 -17.90 -18.01
N ASP A 163 2.83 -18.95 -17.25
CA ASP A 163 2.62 -20.34 -17.63
C ASP A 163 1.13 -20.68 -17.79
N PHE A 164 0.25 -19.92 -17.13
CA PHE A 164 -1.20 -20.01 -17.26
C PHE A 164 -1.80 -19.01 -18.26
N GLY A 165 -0.97 -18.35 -19.06
CA GLY A 165 -1.43 -17.34 -20.03
C GLY A 165 -1.90 -16.02 -19.40
N ILE A 166 -1.54 -15.76 -18.15
CA ILE A 166 -1.87 -14.51 -17.45
C ILE A 166 -0.69 -13.54 -17.60
N VAL A 167 -0.93 -12.42 -18.27
CA VAL A 167 0.04 -11.34 -18.39
C VAL A 167 -0.16 -10.35 -17.27
N THR A 168 0.91 -10.05 -16.55
CA THR A 168 0.90 -9.05 -15.46
C THR A 168 1.77 -7.86 -15.86
N ASP A 169 1.21 -6.68 -15.73
CA ASP A 169 1.94 -5.42 -15.91
C ASP A 169 1.66 -4.49 -14.74
N THR A 170 2.53 -3.52 -14.51
CA THR A 170 2.42 -2.55 -13.42
C THR A 170 2.58 -1.14 -13.96
N MET A 171 1.77 -0.24 -13.45
CA MET A 171 1.84 1.20 -13.73
C MET A 171 1.95 1.94 -12.40
N GLU A 172 2.82 2.94 -12.37
CA GLU A 172 2.98 3.80 -11.20
C GLU A 172 2.86 5.27 -11.62
N CYS A 173 2.14 6.06 -10.84
CA CYS A 173 2.06 7.50 -11.02
C CYS A 173 1.91 8.20 -9.67
N SER A 174 2.39 9.44 -9.61
CA SER A 174 2.18 10.33 -8.47
C SER A 174 1.09 11.34 -8.79
N VAL A 175 0.16 11.51 -7.87
CA VAL A 175 -0.93 12.47 -8.01
C VAL A 175 -1.18 13.23 -6.71
N ASN A 176 -1.70 14.43 -6.81
CA ASN A 176 -2.18 15.17 -5.65
C ASN A 176 -3.45 14.49 -5.08
N TRP A 177 -3.66 14.62 -3.76
CA TRP A 177 -4.84 14.06 -3.10
C TRP A 177 -6.17 14.47 -3.72
N SER A 178 -6.27 15.70 -4.26
CA SER A 178 -7.45 16.18 -4.96
C SER A 178 -7.78 15.45 -6.27
N ASN A 179 -6.81 14.80 -6.89
CA ASN A 179 -6.95 14.07 -8.15
C ASN A 179 -7.00 12.54 -7.96
N MET A 180 -6.75 12.05 -6.76
CA MET A 180 -6.60 10.63 -6.49
C MET A 180 -7.82 9.81 -6.92
N SER A 181 -9.02 10.20 -6.48
CA SER A 181 -10.27 9.48 -6.82
C SER A 181 -10.52 9.47 -8.32
N ARG A 182 -10.28 10.60 -9.00
CA ARG A 182 -10.47 10.71 -10.46
C ARG A 182 -9.50 9.80 -11.20
N VAL A 183 -8.20 9.88 -10.90
CA VAL A 183 -7.18 9.05 -11.56
C VAL A 183 -7.44 7.57 -11.32
N HIS A 184 -7.75 7.17 -10.08
CA HIS A 184 -8.11 5.80 -9.77
C HIS A 184 -9.30 5.31 -10.62
N ALA A 185 -10.39 6.09 -10.67
CA ALA A 185 -11.59 5.71 -11.43
C ALA A 185 -11.32 5.62 -12.94
N GLU A 186 -10.65 6.62 -13.52
CA GLU A 186 -10.38 6.67 -14.96
C GLU A 186 -9.41 5.58 -15.42
N VAL A 187 -8.32 5.34 -14.68
CA VAL A 187 -7.35 4.29 -15.00
C VAL A 187 -8.02 2.91 -14.90
N ARG A 188 -8.78 2.66 -13.82
CA ARG A 188 -9.51 1.40 -13.69
C ARG A 188 -10.52 1.19 -14.82
N ALA A 189 -11.31 2.21 -15.15
CA ALA A 189 -12.28 2.13 -16.24
C ALA A 189 -11.58 1.79 -17.57
N TYR A 190 -10.45 2.43 -17.85
CA TYR A 190 -9.67 2.14 -19.06
C TYR A 190 -9.13 0.70 -19.06
N CYS A 191 -8.49 0.24 -18.00
CA CYS A 191 -7.97 -1.12 -17.90
C CYS A 191 -9.08 -2.15 -18.03
N LYS A 192 -10.19 -1.95 -17.33
CA LYS A 192 -11.33 -2.89 -17.33
C LYS A 192 -12.22 -2.82 -18.58
N SER A 193 -11.98 -1.87 -19.49
CA SER A 193 -12.59 -1.90 -20.83
C SER A 193 -12.12 -3.09 -21.67
N ARG A 194 -11.00 -3.70 -21.30
CA ARG A 194 -10.51 -4.96 -21.89
C ARG A 194 -11.13 -6.16 -21.18
N PRO A 195 -11.62 -7.18 -21.91
CA PRO A 195 -12.19 -8.36 -21.29
C PRO A 195 -11.15 -9.12 -20.45
N ASN A 196 -11.62 -9.83 -19.44
CA ASN A 196 -10.78 -10.66 -18.55
C ASN A 196 -9.63 -9.92 -17.86
N THR A 197 -9.81 -8.62 -17.59
CA THR A 197 -8.79 -7.80 -16.94
C THR A 197 -9.11 -7.60 -15.46
N ILE A 198 -8.15 -7.91 -14.62
CA ILE A 198 -8.11 -7.55 -13.20
C ILE A 198 -7.30 -6.25 -13.09
N CYS A 199 -7.79 -5.28 -12.32
CA CYS A 199 -7.10 -4.01 -12.11
C CYS A 199 -6.99 -3.74 -10.60
N MET A 200 -5.93 -4.24 -10.01
CA MET A 200 -5.60 -4.00 -8.59
C MET A 200 -4.90 -2.66 -8.45
N THR A 201 -5.28 -1.90 -7.45
CA THR A 201 -4.64 -0.61 -7.15
C THR A 201 -4.30 -0.50 -5.67
N HIS A 202 -3.13 0.01 -5.39
CA HIS A 202 -2.81 0.41 -4.02
C HIS A 202 -2.13 1.79 -4.00
N MET A 203 -2.34 2.48 -2.90
CA MET A 203 -1.63 3.71 -2.56
C MET A 203 -0.51 3.37 -1.59
N SER A 204 0.67 3.85 -1.89
CA SER A 204 1.86 3.74 -1.04
C SER A 204 2.80 4.91 -1.33
N HIS A 205 3.87 5.08 -0.59
CA HIS A 205 4.94 6.05 -0.91
C HIS A 205 4.48 7.51 -0.94
N VAL A 206 3.94 8.02 0.15
CA VAL A 206 3.61 9.46 0.37
C VAL A 206 4.68 10.18 1.12
#